data_01acc1f7320062ca82b0aa3587df815e
#
_entry.id   01acc1f7320062ca82b0aa3587df815e
#
_cell.length_a   1.000
_cell.length_b   1.000
_cell.length_c   1.000
_cell.angle_alpha   90.00
_cell.angle_beta   90.00
_cell.angle_gamma   90.00
#
_symmetry.space_group_name_H-M   'P 1'
#
loop_
_entity.id
_entity.type
_entity.pdbx_description
1 polymer ?
#
loop_
_entity_poly.entity_id
_entity_poly.type
_entity_poly.pdbx_seq_one_letter_code
_entity_poly.pdbx_strand_id
1 'polypeptide(L)'
;MHITLLLAEHSSQASATLALEVLDAANRLTAPSAAPFAVVVASLDGLPVKNALGRTMPVDVALDALDHTDLVLVPGFLFSLREALPAFGRYRDWLCRQHRQGAFIASMCTATFMLAEAGLLDGVQATTHWAFADLMRQRYPAVRLDERRILCEDGRLISSAGAARPWICCCT
;
A
#
# COMPACT_ATOMS: atom_id res chain seq x y z
N MET A 1 0.21 -9.21 -15.83
CA MET A 1 0.12 -8.00 -15.00
C MET A 1 1.29 -7.98 -14.03
N HIS A 2 2.11 -6.92 -14.06
CA HIS A 2 3.23 -6.74 -13.14
C HIS A 2 2.77 -6.00 -11.89
N ILE A 3 3.00 -6.60 -10.73
CA ILE A 3 2.57 -6.05 -9.44
C ILE A 3 3.79 -5.83 -8.56
N THR A 4 3.94 -4.62 -8.05
CA THR A 4 4.97 -4.28 -7.07
C THR A 4 4.36 -4.20 -5.67
N LEU A 5 4.76 -5.07 -4.76
CA LEU A 5 4.51 -4.90 -3.33
C LEU A 5 5.61 -4.00 -2.76
N LEU A 6 5.27 -2.75 -2.45
CA LEU A 6 6.22 -1.78 -1.91
C LEU A 6 6.33 -1.95 -0.40
N LEU A 7 7.48 -2.41 0.07
CA LEU A 7 7.79 -2.49 1.49
C LEU A 7 8.60 -1.27 1.94
N ALA A 8 8.19 -0.70 3.04
CA ALA A 8 8.92 0.34 3.76
C ALA A 8 9.21 -0.11 5.20
N GLU A 9 10.17 0.51 5.86
CA GLU A 9 10.39 0.31 7.28
C GLU A 9 9.08 0.49 8.05
N HIS A 10 8.84 -0.35 9.04
CA HIS A 10 7.63 -0.37 9.86
C HIS A 10 6.36 -0.85 9.15
N SER A 11 6.42 -1.35 7.92
CA SER A 11 5.26 -1.97 7.25
C SER A 11 4.69 -3.12 8.06
N SER A 12 3.37 -3.28 8.01
CA SER A 12 2.68 -4.42 8.63
C SER A 12 2.97 -5.71 7.87
N GLN A 13 3.60 -6.67 8.53
CA GLN A 13 3.83 -8.00 7.96
C GLN A 13 2.53 -8.70 7.58
N ALA A 14 1.49 -8.57 8.42
CA ALA A 14 0.21 -9.23 8.17
C ALA A 14 -0.42 -8.77 6.85
N SER A 15 -0.45 -7.45 6.58
CA SER A 15 -1.02 -6.94 5.32
C SER A 15 -0.14 -7.28 4.11
N ALA A 16 1.19 -7.28 4.26
CA ALA A 16 2.10 -7.67 3.20
C ALA A 16 1.95 -9.16 2.84
N THR A 17 1.97 -10.04 3.85
CA THR A 17 1.83 -11.48 3.65
C THR A 17 0.46 -11.83 3.05
N LEU A 18 -0.62 -11.23 3.58
CA LEU A 18 -1.96 -11.44 3.04
C LEU A 18 -2.05 -11.08 1.54
N ALA A 19 -1.46 -9.95 1.14
CA ALA A 19 -1.43 -9.55 -0.27
C ALA A 19 -0.71 -10.59 -1.14
N LEU A 20 0.46 -11.06 -0.70
CA LEU A 20 1.23 -12.08 -1.43
C LEU A 20 0.48 -13.40 -1.53
N GLU A 21 -0.11 -13.88 -0.42
CA GLU A 21 -0.87 -15.13 -0.40
C GLU A 21 -2.11 -15.09 -1.31
N VAL A 22 -2.84 -13.98 -1.32
CA VAL A 22 -4.01 -13.81 -2.19
C VAL A 22 -3.60 -13.81 -3.67
N LEU A 23 -2.51 -13.15 -4.03
CA LEU A 23 -2.00 -13.11 -5.40
C LEU A 23 -1.44 -14.46 -5.84
N ASP A 24 -0.72 -15.18 -4.95
CA ASP A 24 -0.25 -16.54 -5.22
C ASP A 24 -1.43 -17.51 -5.40
N ALA A 25 -2.43 -17.43 -4.52
CA ALA A 25 -3.64 -18.24 -4.65
C ALA A 25 -4.36 -17.97 -5.98
N ALA A 26 -4.48 -16.71 -6.39
CA ALA A 26 -5.09 -16.35 -7.66
C ALA A 26 -4.29 -16.93 -8.85
N ASN A 27 -2.95 -16.88 -8.80
CA ASN A 27 -2.09 -17.49 -9.81
C ASN A 27 -2.25 -19.02 -9.88
N ARG A 28 -2.42 -19.70 -8.74
CA ARG A 28 -2.59 -21.16 -8.67
C ARG A 28 -3.98 -21.62 -9.15
N LEU A 29 -5.00 -20.79 -8.98
CA LEU A 29 -6.38 -21.08 -9.42
C LEU A 29 -6.60 -20.84 -10.90
N THR A 30 -5.72 -20.10 -11.55
CA THR A 30 -5.72 -19.95 -13.01
C THR A 30 -4.93 -21.09 -13.66
N ALA A 31 -5.21 -21.34 -14.98
CA ALA A 31 -4.52 -22.42 -15.70
C ALA A 31 -2.98 -22.27 -15.60
N PRO A 32 -2.22 -23.39 -15.44
CA PRO A 32 -0.77 -23.34 -15.21
C PRO A 32 0.05 -22.58 -16.26
N SER A 33 -0.51 -22.36 -17.45
CA SER A 33 0.14 -21.63 -18.56
C SER A 33 -0.09 -20.12 -18.53
N ALA A 34 -0.87 -19.61 -17.57
CA ALA A 34 -1.31 -18.21 -17.57
C ALA A 34 -1.30 -17.61 -16.15
N ALA A 35 -0.16 -17.68 -15.43
CA ALA A 35 -0.01 -16.94 -14.18
C ALA A 35 -0.28 -15.44 -14.46
N PRO A 36 -1.44 -14.88 -14.07
CA PRO A 36 -1.85 -13.55 -14.49
C PRO A 36 -1.02 -12.44 -13.79
N PHE A 37 -0.38 -12.78 -12.66
CA PHE A 37 0.33 -11.81 -11.82
C PHE A 37 1.80 -12.18 -11.67
N ALA A 38 2.69 -11.31 -12.15
CA ALA A 38 4.11 -11.33 -11.83
C ALA A 38 4.34 -10.37 -10.65
N VAL A 39 4.56 -10.92 -9.46
CA VAL A 39 4.67 -10.14 -8.22
C VAL A 39 6.13 -9.98 -7.83
N VAL A 40 6.53 -8.74 -7.54
CA VAL A 40 7.87 -8.37 -7.08
C VAL A 40 7.75 -7.61 -5.77
N VAL A 41 8.55 -7.97 -4.79
CA VAL A 41 8.66 -7.25 -3.52
C VAL A 41 9.80 -6.26 -3.62
N ALA A 42 9.51 -4.97 -3.44
CA ALA A 42 10.50 -3.91 -3.60
C ALA A 42 10.60 -3.02 -2.37
N SER A 43 11.82 -2.56 -2.06
CA SER A 43 12.09 -1.50 -1.09
C SER A 43 12.86 -0.35 -1.75
N LEU A 44 13.01 0.74 -1.04
CA LEU A 44 13.64 1.96 -1.56
C LEU A 44 15.01 1.69 -2.19
N ASP A 45 15.82 0.86 -1.54
CA ASP A 45 17.22 0.58 -1.87
C ASP A 45 17.49 -0.90 -2.22
N GLY A 46 16.45 -1.73 -2.27
CA GLY A 46 16.55 -3.17 -2.54
C GLY A 46 17.02 -4.00 -1.35
N LEU A 47 17.23 -3.36 -0.20
CA LEU A 47 17.63 -4.08 1.01
C LEU A 47 16.41 -4.56 1.79
N PRO A 48 16.55 -5.69 2.54
CA PRO A 48 15.50 -6.17 3.42
C PRO A 48 15.10 -5.10 4.45
N VAL A 49 13.80 -4.94 4.69
CA VAL A 49 13.26 -3.94 5.62
C VAL A 49 12.82 -4.55 6.94
N LYS A 50 12.89 -3.79 8.02
CA LYS A 50 12.32 -4.19 9.31
C LYS A 50 10.86 -3.79 9.38
N ASN A 51 10.00 -4.77 9.67
CA ASN A 51 8.58 -4.55 9.84
C ASN A 51 8.25 -3.90 11.21
N ALA A 52 6.97 -3.65 11.45
CA ALA A 52 6.45 -3.08 12.70
C ALA A 52 6.81 -3.89 13.98
N LEU A 53 7.18 -5.17 13.82
CA LEU A 53 7.59 -6.05 14.93
C LEU A 53 9.11 -6.19 15.05
N GLY A 54 9.89 -5.39 14.28
CA GLY A 54 11.35 -5.45 14.23
C GLY A 54 11.91 -6.68 13.51
N ARG A 55 11.07 -7.45 12.81
CA ARG A 55 11.48 -8.63 12.04
C ARG A 55 11.86 -8.22 10.62
N THR A 56 12.90 -8.82 10.09
CA THR A 56 13.35 -8.58 8.73
C THR A 56 12.43 -9.25 7.71
N MET A 57 11.96 -8.47 6.73
CA MET A 57 11.21 -8.96 5.58
C MET A 57 12.12 -8.93 4.34
N PRO A 58 12.16 -10.04 3.57
CA PRO A 58 12.97 -10.11 2.36
C PRO A 58 12.40 -9.17 1.28
N VAL A 59 13.27 -8.73 0.39
CA VAL A 59 13.00 -7.85 -0.74
C VAL A 59 13.73 -8.40 -1.96
N ASP A 60 13.11 -8.30 -3.13
CA ASP A 60 13.67 -8.81 -4.38
C ASP A 60 14.55 -7.77 -5.07
N VAL A 61 14.10 -6.50 -5.10
CA VAL A 61 14.74 -5.42 -5.87
C VAL A 61 14.57 -4.05 -5.22
N ALA A 62 15.41 -3.10 -5.65
CA ALA A 62 15.24 -1.68 -5.37
C ALA A 62 14.12 -1.07 -6.24
N LEU A 63 13.43 -0.04 -5.72
CA LEU A 63 12.40 0.68 -6.50
C LEU A 63 12.95 1.28 -7.79
N ASP A 64 14.20 1.77 -7.78
CA ASP A 64 14.82 2.38 -8.96
C ASP A 64 15.18 1.36 -10.05
N ALA A 65 15.22 0.07 -9.74
CA ALA A 65 15.39 -1.00 -10.74
C ALA A 65 14.07 -1.34 -11.49
N LEU A 66 12.94 -0.76 -11.07
CA LEU A 66 11.63 -0.96 -11.66
C LEU A 66 11.24 0.24 -12.52
N ASP A 67 11.38 0.09 -13.84
CA ASP A 67 10.97 1.14 -14.78
C ASP A 67 9.46 1.29 -14.83
N HIS A 68 8.71 0.17 -14.82
CA HIS A 68 7.27 0.13 -14.93
C HIS A 68 6.65 -0.98 -14.09
N THR A 69 5.47 -0.72 -13.56
CA THR A 69 4.57 -1.70 -12.94
C THR A 69 3.11 -1.36 -13.27
N ASP A 70 2.23 -2.35 -13.33
CA ASP A 70 0.81 -2.13 -13.58
C ASP A 70 0.05 -1.76 -12.31
N LEU A 71 0.49 -2.31 -11.16
CA LEU A 71 -0.11 -2.07 -9.86
C LEU A 71 0.97 -1.97 -8.77
N VAL A 72 0.90 -0.94 -7.97
CA VAL A 72 1.65 -0.82 -6.71
C VAL A 72 0.71 -1.12 -5.55
N LEU A 73 1.09 -2.09 -4.71
CA LEU A 73 0.42 -2.37 -3.44
C LEU A 73 1.28 -1.86 -2.28
N VAL A 74 0.71 -1.02 -1.42
CA VAL A 74 1.40 -0.48 -0.24
C VAL A 74 0.75 -1.04 1.02
N PRO A 75 1.44 -1.92 1.78
CA PRO A 75 0.95 -2.47 3.05
C PRO A 75 0.79 -1.39 4.12
N GLY A 76 -0.14 -1.60 5.03
CA GLY A 76 -0.39 -0.68 6.14
C GLY A 76 0.76 -0.61 7.15
N PHE A 77 0.73 0.41 8.00
CA PHE A 77 1.72 0.64 9.06
C PHE A 77 1.11 0.48 10.47
N LEU A 78 -0.23 0.42 10.57
CA LEU A 78 -0.97 0.26 11.83
C LEU A 78 -0.46 1.20 12.92
N PHE A 79 -0.05 0.63 14.06
CA PHE A 79 0.40 1.40 15.22
C PHE A 79 1.81 1.98 15.07
N SER A 80 2.57 1.56 14.05
CA SER A 80 3.91 2.10 13.73
C SER A 80 3.86 3.25 12.71
N LEU A 81 2.66 3.80 12.45
CA LEU A 81 2.51 4.90 11.50
C LEU A 81 3.37 6.11 11.87
N ARG A 82 3.46 6.45 13.16
CA ARG A 82 4.20 7.64 13.62
C ARG A 82 5.69 7.53 13.36
N GLU A 83 6.23 6.33 13.51
CA GLU A 83 7.63 6.01 13.25
C GLU A 83 7.93 6.01 11.73
N ALA A 84 6.99 5.54 10.92
CA ALA A 84 7.14 5.44 9.47
C ALA A 84 6.95 6.78 8.74
N LEU A 85 6.06 7.65 9.21
CA LEU A 85 5.67 8.91 8.57
C LEU A 85 6.84 9.79 8.10
N PRO A 86 7.92 10.01 8.89
CA PRO A 86 9.03 10.88 8.48
C PRO A 86 9.75 10.40 7.21
N ALA A 87 9.67 9.11 6.89
CA ALA A 87 10.31 8.51 5.73
C ALA A 87 9.45 8.52 4.46
N PHE A 88 8.14 8.79 4.55
CA PHE A 88 7.23 8.63 3.42
C PHE A 88 7.56 9.55 2.24
N GLY A 89 8.06 10.75 2.49
CA GLY A 89 8.48 11.67 1.42
C GLY A 89 9.54 11.09 0.47
N ARG A 90 10.34 10.10 0.92
CA ARG A 90 11.36 9.44 0.10
C ARG A 90 10.77 8.60 -1.05
N TYR A 91 9.50 8.19 -0.94
CA TYR A 91 8.82 7.36 -1.93
C TYR A 91 8.07 8.19 -2.98
N ARG A 92 7.93 9.51 -2.76
CA ARG A 92 7.12 10.43 -3.56
C ARG A 92 7.44 10.34 -5.04
N ASP A 93 8.70 10.54 -5.42
CA ASP A 93 9.09 10.67 -6.83
C ASP A 93 8.82 9.38 -7.59
N TRP A 94 9.10 8.23 -6.98
CA TRP A 94 8.84 6.92 -7.58
C TRP A 94 7.33 6.66 -7.72
N LEU A 95 6.54 6.87 -6.67
CA LEU A 95 5.08 6.70 -6.70
C LEU A 95 4.43 7.61 -7.75
N CYS A 96 4.82 8.88 -7.79
CA CYS A 96 4.32 9.82 -8.78
C CYS A 96 4.72 9.44 -10.21
N ARG A 97 5.93 8.92 -10.42
CA ARG A 97 6.40 8.41 -11.71
C ARG A 97 5.55 7.24 -12.17
N GLN A 98 5.37 6.20 -11.34
CA GLN A 98 4.56 5.03 -11.68
C GLN A 98 3.10 5.41 -11.98
N HIS A 99 2.50 6.28 -11.18
CA HIS A 99 1.15 6.76 -11.41
C HIS A 99 1.02 7.51 -12.76
N ARG A 100 1.97 8.40 -13.09
CA ARG A 100 1.99 9.10 -14.40
C ARG A 100 2.15 8.14 -15.57
N GLN A 101 2.88 7.05 -15.40
CA GLN A 101 3.06 5.98 -16.41
C GLN A 101 1.85 5.05 -16.54
N GLY A 102 0.80 5.26 -15.74
CA GLY A 102 -0.46 4.52 -15.86
C GLY A 102 -0.69 3.45 -14.80
N ALA A 103 0.23 3.26 -13.86
CA ALA A 103 0.06 2.30 -12.78
C ALA A 103 -1.15 2.64 -11.89
N PHE A 104 -1.87 1.62 -11.46
CA PHE A 104 -2.75 1.72 -10.31
C PHE A 104 -1.91 1.73 -9.02
N ILE A 105 -2.32 2.52 -8.03
CA ILE A 105 -1.66 2.54 -6.72
C ILE A 105 -2.71 2.26 -5.66
N ALA A 106 -2.54 1.15 -4.95
CA ALA A 106 -3.45 0.70 -3.91
C ALA A 106 -2.78 0.75 -2.53
N SER A 107 -3.39 1.49 -1.62
CA SER A 107 -2.96 1.61 -0.23
C SER A 107 -3.86 0.80 0.69
N MET A 108 -3.25 0.05 1.60
CA MET A 108 -3.96 -0.69 2.62
C MET A 108 -3.91 0.07 3.95
N CYS A 109 -5.08 0.31 4.56
CA CYS A 109 -5.17 0.83 5.92
C CYS A 109 -4.47 2.20 6.04
N THR A 110 -3.48 2.32 6.90
CA THR A 110 -2.71 3.55 7.13
C THR A 110 -1.67 3.86 6.05
N ALA A 111 -1.47 2.98 5.06
CA ALA A 111 -0.62 3.29 3.91
C ALA A 111 -1.14 4.47 3.07
N THR A 112 -2.43 4.80 3.20
CA THR A 112 -3.02 6.00 2.60
C THR A 112 -2.26 7.28 2.95
N PHE A 113 -1.61 7.33 4.11
CA PHE A 113 -0.74 8.44 4.50
C PHE A 113 0.48 8.60 3.60
N MET A 114 1.05 7.51 3.10
CA MET A 114 2.19 7.57 2.17
C MET A 114 1.75 8.17 0.82
N LEU A 115 0.57 7.82 0.34
CA LEU A 115 0.01 8.38 -0.90
C LEU A 115 -0.32 9.88 -0.73
N ALA A 116 -0.86 10.26 0.44
CA ALA A 116 -1.13 11.66 0.76
C ALA A 116 0.16 12.48 0.88
N GLU A 117 1.21 11.96 1.53
CA GLU A 117 2.52 12.59 1.60
C GLU A 117 3.17 12.76 0.22
N ALA A 118 2.91 11.83 -0.69
CA ALA A 118 3.33 11.95 -2.09
C ALA A 118 2.55 13.01 -2.88
N GLY A 119 1.45 13.57 -2.33
CA GLY A 119 0.57 14.52 -3.01
C GLY A 119 -0.36 13.88 -4.04
N LEU A 120 -0.45 12.55 -4.06
CA LEU A 120 -1.31 11.83 -5.00
C LEU A 120 -2.80 11.92 -4.65
N LEU A 121 -3.14 12.24 -3.40
CA LEU A 121 -4.51 12.24 -2.92
C LEU A 121 -5.13 13.64 -2.82
N ASP A 122 -4.46 14.69 -3.28
CA ASP A 122 -5.01 16.05 -3.24
C ASP A 122 -6.26 16.16 -4.14
N GLY A 123 -7.41 16.48 -3.52
CA GLY A 123 -8.72 16.52 -4.19
C GLY A 123 -9.32 15.13 -4.51
N VAL A 124 -8.64 14.04 -4.16
CA VAL A 124 -9.04 12.65 -4.42
C VAL A 124 -9.88 12.10 -3.28
N GLN A 125 -10.90 11.29 -3.61
CA GLN A 125 -11.67 10.58 -2.60
C GLN A 125 -10.88 9.36 -2.09
N ALA A 126 -10.65 9.30 -0.77
CA ALA A 126 -9.87 8.24 -0.16
C ALA A 126 -10.48 7.80 1.17
N THR A 127 -10.06 6.62 1.64
CA THR A 127 -10.33 6.13 2.99
C THR A 127 -9.02 5.71 3.68
N THR A 128 -9.06 5.63 4.99
CA THR A 128 -7.96 5.12 5.82
C THR A 128 -8.54 4.39 7.03
N HIS A 129 -7.68 3.84 7.87
CA HIS A 129 -8.13 3.25 9.14
C HIS A 129 -8.80 4.31 10.02
N TRP A 130 -10.01 4.04 10.50
CA TRP A 130 -10.85 4.98 11.24
C TRP A 130 -10.13 5.65 12.42
N ALA A 131 -9.29 4.93 13.15
CA ALA A 131 -8.54 5.46 14.30
C ALA A 131 -7.53 6.56 13.92
N PHE A 132 -7.21 6.71 12.64
CA PHE A 132 -6.27 7.72 12.12
C PHE A 132 -6.95 8.75 11.22
N ALA A 133 -8.28 8.72 11.12
CA ALA A 133 -9.03 9.63 10.25
C ALA A 133 -8.82 11.11 10.62
N ASP A 134 -8.86 11.44 11.91
CA ASP A 134 -8.65 12.82 12.36
C ASP A 134 -7.21 13.30 12.08
N LEU A 135 -6.22 12.44 12.28
CA LEU A 135 -4.84 12.76 11.92
C LEU A 135 -4.68 13.00 10.42
N MET A 136 -5.38 12.19 9.59
CA MET A 136 -5.38 12.37 8.13
C MET A 136 -5.97 13.74 7.75
N ARG A 137 -7.14 14.10 8.28
CA ARG A 137 -7.77 15.40 8.02
C ARG A 137 -6.91 16.57 8.44
N GLN A 138 -6.26 16.46 9.60
CA GLN A 138 -5.40 17.51 10.11
C GLN A 138 -4.15 17.70 9.26
N ARG A 139 -3.52 16.61 8.84
CA ARG A 139 -2.24 16.65 8.14
C ARG A 139 -2.37 16.89 6.63
N TYR A 140 -3.44 16.35 6.03
CA TYR A 140 -3.69 16.39 4.59
C TYR A 140 -5.11 16.89 4.29
N PRO A 141 -5.39 18.16 4.54
CA PRO A 141 -6.75 18.72 4.42
C PRO A 141 -7.28 18.73 2.98
N ALA A 142 -6.40 18.60 1.98
CA ALA A 142 -6.79 18.51 0.57
C ALA A 142 -7.37 17.14 0.19
N VAL A 143 -7.20 16.09 1.02
CA VAL A 143 -7.75 14.76 0.77
C VAL A 143 -9.25 14.74 1.09
N ARG A 144 -10.05 14.24 0.16
CA ARG A 144 -11.51 14.04 0.37
C ARG A 144 -11.73 12.72 1.12
N LEU A 145 -11.50 12.73 2.44
CA LEU A 145 -11.55 11.54 3.29
C LEU A 145 -12.97 11.11 3.61
N ASP A 146 -13.30 9.83 3.36
CA ASP A 146 -14.52 9.16 3.83
C ASP A 146 -14.14 7.87 4.59
N GLU A 147 -13.99 7.97 5.91
CA GLU A 147 -13.62 6.87 6.79
C GLU A 147 -14.73 5.83 7.00
N ARG A 148 -15.95 6.10 6.53
CA ARG A 148 -17.07 5.15 6.60
C ARG A 148 -16.98 4.11 5.48
N ARG A 149 -16.25 4.41 4.41
CA ARG A 149 -16.03 3.46 3.32
C ARG A 149 -14.96 2.45 3.67
N ILE A 150 -15.18 1.20 3.27
CA ILE A 150 -14.17 0.14 3.37
C ILE A 150 -13.14 0.28 2.26
N LEU A 151 -13.58 0.70 1.08
CA LEU A 151 -12.79 0.87 -0.13
C LEU A 151 -13.22 2.17 -0.82
N CYS A 152 -12.24 2.96 -1.26
CA CYS A 152 -12.42 4.06 -2.19
C CYS A 152 -11.55 3.81 -3.41
N GLU A 153 -12.12 4.07 -4.57
CA GLU A 153 -11.45 4.07 -5.86
C GLU A 153 -11.77 5.41 -6.54
N ASP A 154 -10.73 6.13 -6.91
CA ASP A 154 -10.82 7.40 -7.64
C ASP A 154 -9.74 7.40 -8.72
N GLY A 155 -10.16 7.20 -9.97
CA GLY A 155 -9.25 6.99 -11.09
C GLY A 155 -8.39 5.72 -10.90
N ARG A 156 -7.07 5.89 -10.84
CA ARG A 156 -6.10 4.81 -10.60
C ARG A 156 -5.55 4.77 -9.17
N LEU A 157 -6.23 5.45 -8.25
CA LEU A 157 -5.86 5.48 -6.83
C LEU A 157 -6.91 4.71 -6.04
N ILE A 158 -6.45 3.71 -5.30
CA ILE A 158 -7.29 2.82 -4.51
C ILE A 158 -6.84 2.90 -3.05
N SER A 159 -7.77 3.07 -2.15
CA SER A 159 -7.49 3.06 -0.71
C SER A 159 -8.48 2.18 0.04
N SER A 160 -7.99 1.45 1.04
CA SER A 160 -8.84 0.61 1.89
C SER A 160 -8.71 0.97 3.37
N ALA A 161 -9.82 0.87 4.11
CA ALA A 161 -9.88 1.23 5.53
C ALA A 161 -9.19 0.22 6.47
N GLY A 162 -8.82 -0.96 5.97
CA GLY A 162 -8.11 -1.98 6.75
C GLY A 162 -8.11 -3.35 6.07
N ALA A 163 -7.04 -4.11 6.29
CA ALA A 163 -6.91 -5.47 5.77
C ALA A 163 -7.82 -6.49 6.50
N ALA A 164 -8.35 -6.16 7.68
CA ALA A 164 -9.01 -7.13 8.58
C ALA A 164 -10.45 -6.77 8.98
N ARG A 165 -11.07 -5.76 8.38
CA ARG A 165 -12.43 -5.37 8.75
C ARG A 165 -13.51 -6.44 8.52
N PRO A 166 -13.41 -7.37 7.54
CA PRO A 166 -14.33 -8.48 7.42
C PRO A 166 -14.37 -9.41 8.64
N TRP A 167 -13.29 -9.48 9.40
CA TRP A 167 -13.17 -10.37 10.58
C TRP A 167 -13.68 -9.75 11.89
N ILE A 168 -13.74 -8.41 11.98
CA ILE A 168 -14.21 -7.71 13.20
C ILE A 168 -15.72 -7.66 13.28
N CYS A 169 -16.45 -7.70 12.15
CA CYS A 169 -17.91 -7.77 12.14
C CYS A 169 -18.50 -9.09 12.61
N CYS A 170 -17.69 -10.14 12.78
CA CYS A 170 -18.16 -11.44 13.28
C CYS A 170 -18.04 -11.58 14.82
N CYS A 171 -17.56 -10.58 15.54
CA CYS A 171 -17.32 -10.62 16.98
C CYS A 171 -18.18 -9.62 17.79
N THR A 172 -19.24 -9.06 17.20
CA THR A 172 -20.25 -8.25 17.93
C THR A 172 -21.63 -8.84 17.80
#